data_0a11a3149eaba587dbe4a9a5d53d6779
#
_entry.id   0a11a3149eaba587dbe4a9a5d53d6779
#
_cell.length_a   1.000
_cell.length_b   1.000
_cell.length_c   1.000
_cell.angle_alpha   90.00
_cell.angle_beta   90.00
_cell.angle_gamma   90.00
#
_symmetry.space_group_name_H-M   'P 1'
#
loop_
_entity.id
_entity.type
_entity.pdbx_description
1 polymer ?
#
loop_
_entity_poly.entity_id
_entity_poly.type
_entity_poly.pdbx_seq_one_letter_code
_entity_poly.pdbx_strand_id
1 'polypeptide(L)'
;MQHVVIGSRGSDLALWQANHVKAQLENIGCTVEIKIIVTQGDAIQHLSFDKLEGKGFFTKEIEKELLEGNIDLAVHSHKDLETNPPAGLMIACVSEREDPADLLLVAKGSVDTSKEWNLKENAIVGTSSARRKSQVMRFRPDVEIKDLRGNVPTRIQKLRDGGYDAILLAKAGVDRLKIDLSEFEVVVMNPKSFVPAPAQGVLGLQIREGDTALFDVLQKLNHTEVQRRIGVERKVLNLMEGGCQLPLGVYCDENDIVYVSYSEDWKGGSAWYEYEAEDLEGLAEFIVEDISSTVDDEEE
;
A
#
# COMPACT_ATOMS: atom_id res chain seq x y z
N MET A 1 6.08 -29.58 -16.53
CA MET A 1 5.69 -28.16 -16.48
C MET A 1 4.58 -28.04 -15.46
N GLN A 2 4.75 -27.16 -14.48
CA GLN A 2 3.70 -26.91 -13.49
C GLN A 2 2.67 -25.98 -14.11
N HIS A 3 1.40 -26.32 -13.98
CA HIS A 3 0.28 -25.43 -14.35
C HIS A 3 -0.12 -24.65 -13.10
N VAL A 4 -0.32 -23.33 -13.24
CA VAL A 4 -0.65 -22.42 -12.14
C VAL A 4 -1.83 -21.54 -12.54
N VAL A 5 -2.89 -21.57 -11.74
CA VAL A 5 -4.05 -20.69 -11.90
C VAL A 5 -3.90 -19.51 -10.94
N ILE A 6 -3.69 -18.31 -11.50
CA ILE A 6 -3.61 -17.06 -10.72
C ILE A 6 -5.01 -16.47 -10.55
N GLY A 7 -5.43 -16.25 -9.30
CA GLY A 7 -6.61 -15.45 -8.98
C GLY A 7 -6.29 -13.95 -8.93
N SER A 8 -7.12 -13.14 -9.57
CA SER A 8 -6.95 -11.68 -9.59
C SER A 8 -8.30 -10.97 -9.65
N ARG A 9 -8.33 -9.73 -9.15
CA ARG A 9 -9.45 -8.81 -9.38
C ARG A 9 -9.46 -8.35 -10.84
N GLY A 10 -10.61 -7.86 -11.30
CA GLY A 10 -10.78 -7.35 -12.67
C GLY A 10 -10.33 -5.91 -12.90
N SER A 11 -9.76 -5.20 -11.91
CA SER A 11 -9.28 -3.82 -12.12
C SER A 11 -7.98 -3.80 -12.95
N ASP A 12 -7.77 -2.73 -13.72
CA ASP A 12 -6.59 -2.60 -14.60
C ASP A 12 -5.28 -2.83 -13.85
N LEU A 13 -5.14 -2.29 -12.63
CA LEU A 13 -3.95 -2.47 -11.81
C LEU A 13 -3.78 -3.93 -11.35
N ALA A 14 -4.85 -4.60 -10.92
CA ALA A 14 -4.79 -5.99 -10.51
C ALA A 14 -4.46 -6.92 -11.68
N LEU A 15 -5.04 -6.67 -12.85
CA LEU A 15 -4.72 -7.41 -14.07
C LEU A 15 -3.28 -7.17 -14.53
N TRP A 16 -2.78 -5.95 -14.43
CA TRP A 16 -1.36 -5.68 -14.70
C TRP A 16 -0.47 -6.50 -13.77
N GLN A 17 -0.76 -6.52 -12.46
CA GLN A 17 0.00 -7.27 -11.46
C GLN A 17 -0.03 -8.78 -11.74
N ALA A 18 -1.19 -9.33 -12.03
CA ALA A 18 -1.35 -10.74 -12.36
C ALA A 18 -0.60 -11.11 -13.66
N ASN A 19 -0.67 -10.28 -14.70
CA ASN A 19 0.05 -10.51 -15.95
C ASN A 19 1.58 -10.37 -15.78
N HIS A 20 2.04 -9.47 -14.92
CA HIS A 20 3.46 -9.34 -14.59
C HIS A 20 4.00 -10.62 -13.95
N VAL A 21 3.29 -11.16 -12.94
CA VAL A 21 3.67 -12.42 -12.27
C VAL A 21 3.53 -13.62 -13.23
N LYS A 22 2.47 -13.64 -14.07
CA LYS A 22 2.31 -14.66 -15.11
C LYS A 22 3.54 -14.71 -16.02
N ALA A 23 4.00 -13.57 -16.54
CA ALA A 23 5.17 -13.53 -17.41
C ALA A 23 6.43 -14.05 -16.70
N GLN A 24 6.62 -13.73 -15.42
CA GLN A 24 7.75 -14.23 -14.64
C GLN A 24 7.70 -15.77 -14.46
N LEU A 25 6.52 -16.32 -14.16
CA LEU A 25 6.30 -17.76 -14.02
C LEU A 25 6.50 -18.50 -15.36
N GLU A 26 6.00 -17.94 -16.45
CA GLU A 26 6.20 -18.51 -17.79
C GLU A 26 7.67 -18.53 -18.20
N ASN A 27 8.45 -17.50 -17.86
CA ASN A 27 9.90 -17.44 -18.12
C ASN A 27 10.69 -18.53 -17.38
N ILE A 28 10.17 -19.04 -16.25
CA ILE A 28 10.79 -20.15 -15.51
C ILE A 28 10.15 -21.53 -15.83
N GLY A 29 9.31 -21.59 -16.87
CA GLY A 29 8.79 -22.84 -17.46
C GLY A 29 7.46 -23.32 -16.89
N CYS A 30 6.68 -22.46 -16.25
CA CYS A 30 5.30 -22.76 -15.87
C CYS A 30 4.33 -22.49 -17.04
N THR A 31 3.15 -23.09 -17.00
CA THR A 31 1.98 -22.67 -17.79
C THR A 31 1.02 -21.95 -16.88
N VAL A 32 0.52 -20.76 -17.29
CA VAL A 32 -0.24 -19.90 -16.36
C VAL A 32 -1.56 -19.45 -16.96
N GLU A 33 -2.64 -19.63 -16.18
CA GLU A 33 -3.97 -19.09 -16.44
C GLU A 33 -4.30 -17.99 -15.42
N ILE A 34 -5.06 -16.96 -15.83
CA ILE A 34 -5.58 -15.93 -14.92
C ILE A 34 -7.10 -16.09 -14.81
N LYS A 35 -7.59 -16.28 -13.59
CA LYS A 35 -9.01 -16.32 -13.22
C LYS A 35 -9.41 -15.00 -12.56
N ILE A 36 -10.38 -14.30 -13.15
CA ILE A 36 -10.92 -13.07 -12.57
C ILE A 36 -11.94 -13.40 -11.50
N ILE A 37 -11.76 -12.82 -10.32
CA ILE A 37 -12.62 -12.98 -9.14
C ILE A 37 -13.20 -11.60 -8.81
N VAL A 38 -14.54 -11.54 -8.72
CA VAL A 38 -15.25 -10.32 -8.33
C VAL A 38 -15.29 -10.25 -6.81
N THR A 39 -14.82 -9.14 -6.24
CA THR A 39 -14.80 -8.92 -4.79
C THR A 39 -15.91 -7.97 -4.35
N GLN A 40 -16.33 -8.06 -3.07
CA GLN A 40 -17.28 -7.11 -2.48
C GLN A 40 -16.77 -5.67 -2.56
N GLY A 41 -15.45 -5.47 -2.41
CA GLY A 41 -14.83 -4.16 -2.56
C GLY A 41 -14.99 -3.55 -3.95
N ASP A 42 -15.11 -4.37 -5.00
CA ASP A 42 -15.39 -3.91 -6.37
C ASP A 42 -16.87 -3.51 -6.55
N ALA A 43 -17.79 -4.17 -5.83
CA ALA A 43 -19.22 -3.90 -5.88
C ALA A 43 -19.64 -2.66 -5.05
N ILE A 44 -18.95 -2.36 -3.95
CA ILE A 44 -19.33 -1.32 -2.99
C ILE A 44 -18.47 -0.06 -3.21
N GLN A 45 -18.71 0.69 -4.28
CA GLN A 45 -18.01 1.95 -4.55
C GLN A 45 -18.53 3.16 -3.76
N HIS A 46 -19.66 3.04 -3.05
CA HIS A 46 -20.40 4.17 -2.48
C HIS A 46 -20.26 4.35 -0.96
N LEU A 47 -19.68 3.38 -0.23
CA LEU A 47 -19.54 3.48 1.23
C LEU A 47 -18.13 3.89 1.65
N SER A 48 -17.99 4.71 2.71
CA SER A 48 -16.70 5.10 3.30
C SER A 48 -16.02 3.94 4.05
N PHE A 49 -14.67 3.78 3.96
CA PHE A 49 -13.94 2.72 4.68
C PHE A 49 -14.13 2.82 6.19
N ASP A 50 -14.31 4.04 6.73
CA ASP A 50 -14.58 4.28 8.15
C ASP A 50 -15.94 3.74 8.61
N LYS A 51 -16.83 3.43 7.64
CA LYS A 51 -18.19 2.89 7.89
C LYS A 51 -18.33 1.42 7.48
N LEU A 52 -17.28 0.83 6.93
CA LEU A 52 -17.25 -0.57 6.57
C LEU A 52 -16.59 -1.34 7.72
N GLU A 53 -17.38 -1.92 8.61
CA GLU A 53 -16.90 -2.87 9.60
C GLU A 53 -16.39 -4.13 8.89
N GLY A 54 -15.09 -4.41 8.95
CA GLY A 54 -14.47 -5.65 8.48
C GLY A 54 -13.12 -5.43 7.79
N LYS A 55 -12.22 -6.38 8.00
CA LYS A 55 -10.92 -6.48 7.33
C LYS A 55 -11.09 -7.26 6.01
N GLY A 56 -10.22 -7.04 5.03
CA GLY A 56 -10.11 -7.91 3.85
C GLY A 56 -11.18 -7.70 2.75
N PHE A 57 -11.72 -6.49 2.52
CA PHE A 57 -12.74 -6.24 1.47
C PHE A 57 -12.34 -6.58 0.04
N PHE A 58 -11.04 -6.67 -0.22
CA PHE A 58 -10.50 -6.95 -1.55
C PHE A 58 -9.81 -8.30 -1.65
N THR A 59 -9.67 -9.02 -0.54
CA THR A 59 -8.90 -10.26 -0.49
C THR A 59 -9.76 -11.49 -0.17
N LYS A 60 -10.82 -11.35 0.61
CA LYS A 60 -11.63 -12.47 1.15
C LYS A 60 -12.13 -13.45 0.08
N GLU A 61 -12.68 -12.95 -1.01
CA GLU A 61 -13.20 -13.82 -2.08
C GLU A 61 -12.05 -14.54 -2.82
N ILE A 62 -10.91 -13.87 -2.99
CA ILE A 62 -9.71 -14.47 -3.59
C ILE A 62 -9.12 -15.52 -2.65
N GLU A 63 -9.01 -15.22 -1.35
CA GLU A 63 -8.52 -16.14 -0.33
C GLU A 63 -9.43 -17.36 -0.19
N LYS A 64 -10.75 -17.18 -0.30
CA LYS A 64 -11.71 -18.28 -0.34
C LYS A 64 -11.47 -19.19 -1.55
N GLU A 65 -11.33 -18.64 -2.76
CA GLU A 65 -11.05 -19.41 -3.97
C GLU A 65 -9.72 -20.17 -3.87
N LEU A 66 -8.74 -19.56 -3.18
CA LEU A 66 -7.43 -20.17 -2.92
C LEU A 66 -7.55 -21.36 -1.95
N LEU A 67 -8.30 -21.20 -0.83
CA LEU A 67 -8.56 -22.28 0.13
C LEU A 67 -9.36 -23.43 -0.46
N GLU A 68 -10.34 -23.13 -1.33
CA GLU A 68 -11.17 -24.13 -2.02
C GLU A 68 -10.42 -24.85 -3.15
N GLY A 69 -9.18 -24.41 -3.50
CA GLY A 69 -8.38 -25.01 -4.56
C GLY A 69 -8.85 -24.66 -5.97
N ASN A 70 -9.68 -23.63 -6.12
CA ASN A 70 -10.17 -23.12 -7.41
C ASN A 70 -9.12 -22.25 -8.13
N ILE A 71 -8.12 -21.79 -7.42
CA ILE A 71 -6.90 -21.10 -7.87
C ILE A 71 -5.71 -21.65 -7.07
N ASP A 72 -4.50 -21.45 -7.57
CA ASP A 72 -3.26 -21.91 -6.93
C ASP A 72 -2.48 -20.76 -6.30
N LEU A 73 -2.57 -19.57 -6.88
CA LEU A 73 -1.83 -18.39 -6.52
C LEU A 73 -2.74 -17.16 -6.53
N ALA A 74 -2.63 -16.32 -5.50
CA ALA A 74 -3.23 -14.99 -5.48
C ALA A 74 -2.13 -13.91 -5.51
N VAL A 75 -2.34 -12.88 -6.33
CA VAL A 75 -1.41 -11.75 -6.47
C VAL A 75 -2.06 -10.50 -5.90
N HIS A 76 -1.39 -9.89 -4.91
CA HIS A 76 -1.90 -8.73 -4.19
C HIS A 76 -0.91 -7.58 -4.18
N SER A 77 -1.38 -6.34 -4.13
CA SER A 77 -0.58 -5.25 -3.56
C SER A 77 -0.36 -5.57 -2.08
N HIS A 78 0.89 -5.79 -1.66
CA HIS A 78 1.19 -6.34 -0.34
C HIS A 78 0.65 -5.48 0.82
N LYS A 79 0.65 -4.16 0.66
CA LYS A 79 0.13 -3.20 1.64
C LYS A 79 -1.37 -3.35 1.94
N ASP A 80 -2.13 -3.98 1.03
CA ASP A 80 -3.58 -4.14 1.16
C ASP A 80 -3.96 -5.46 1.86
N LEU A 81 -2.97 -6.34 2.11
CA LEU A 81 -3.12 -7.58 2.85
C LEU A 81 -3.24 -7.35 4.36
N GLU A 82 -4.02 -8.17 5.03
CA GLU A 82 -4.02 -8.24 6.50
C GLU A 82 -2.64 -8.65 7.02
N THR A 83 -2.28 -8.17 8.22
CA THR A 83 -0.97 -8.49 8.83
C THR A 83 -0.86 -9.97 9.21
N ASN A 84 -1.99 -10.58 9.58
CA ASN A 84 -2.10 -12.00 9.86
C ASN A 84 -2.91 -12.65 8.72
N PRO A 85 -2.30 -13.49 7.88
CA PRO A 85 -3.03 -14.20 6.85
C PRO A 85 -4.06 -15.16 7.46
N PRO A 86 -5.16 -15.45 6.76
CA PRO A 86 -6.09 -16.50 7.18
C PRO A 86 -5.39 -17.84 7.35
N ALA A 87 -5.86 -18.66 8.33
CA ALA A 87 -5.32 -19.99 8.55
C ALA A 87 -5.38 -20.84 7.26
N GLY A 88 -4.31 -21.53 6.95
CA GLY A 88 -4.15 -22.33 5.73
C GLY A 88 -3.60 -21.57 4.53
N LEU A 89 -3.32 -20.28 4.67
CA LEU A 89 -2.70 -19.44 3.64
C LEU A 89 -1.39 -18.82 4.13
N MET A 90 -0.46 -18.62 3.20
CA MET A 90 0.82 -17.97 3.46
C MET A 90 1.25 -17.07 2.30
N ILE A 91 2.06 -16.06 2.60
CA ILE A 91 2.79 -15.31 1.58
C ILE A 91 4.07 -16.07 1.28
N ALA A 92 4.13 -16.68 0.09
CA ALA A 92 5.26 -17.48 -0.32
C ALA A 92 6.38 -16.68 -0.98
N CYS A 93 6.04 -15.54 -1.58
CA CYS A 93 7.00 -14.76 -2.35
C CYS A 93 6.60 -13.28 -2.32
N VAL A 94 7.60 -12.40 -2.35
CA VAL A 94 7.42 -10.96 -2.57
C VAL A 94 8.21 -10.52 -3.79
N SER A 95 7.68 -9.55 -4.53
CA SER A 95 8.36 -8.98 -5.70
C SER A 95 9.52 -8.07 -5.31
N GLU A 96 10.30 -7.64 -6.31
CA GLU A 96 11.04 -6.39 -6.20
C GLU A 96 10.11 -5.26 -5.76
N ARG A 97 10.70 -4.26 -5.08
CA ARG A 97 9.95 -3.08 -4.64
C ARG A 97 10.00 -2.01 -5.70
N GLU A 98 8.85 -1.66 -6.26
CA GLU A 98 8.68 -0.43 -7.03
C GLU A 98 8.84 0.79 -6.11
N ASP A 99 9.02 1.98 -6.71
CA ASP A 99 9.16 3.22 -5.95
C ASP A 99 8.05 3.34 -4.88
N PRO A 100 8.41 3.33 -3.58
CA PRO A 100 7.45 3.37 -2.47
C PRO A 100 6.78 4.73 -2.28
N ALA A 101 7.23 5.77 -2.97
CA ALA A 101 6.75 7.14 -2.82
C ALA A 101 5.23 7.26 -3.05
N ASP A 102 4.65 8.25 -2.42
CA ASP A 102 3.38 8.79 -2.83
C ASP A 102 3.58 9.93 -3.87
N LEU A 103 2.61 10.12 -4.73
CA LEU A 103 2.52 11.27 -5.64
C LEU A 103 1.41 12.20 -5.17
N LEU A 104 1.69 13.49 -5.13
CA LEU A 104 0.66 14.52 -5.10
C LEU A 104 0.47 15.04 -6.53
N LEU A 105 -0.71 14.84 -7.09
CA LEU A 105 -1.09 15.39 -8.37
C LEU A 105 -1.86 16.68 -8.13
N VAL A 106 -1.32 17.82 -8.58
CA VAL A 106 -1.93 19.15 -8.42
C VAL A 106 -2.53 19.59 -9.75
N ALA A 107 -3.79 19.99 -9.74
CA ALA A 107 -4.44 20.57 -10.91
C ALA A 107 -3.72 21.87 -11.31
N LYS A 108 -3.50 22.10 -12.62
CA LYS A 108 -2.74 23.28 -13.11
C LYS A 108 -3.26 24.61 -12.56
N GLY A 109 -4.58 24.75 -12.38
CA GLY A 109 -5.21 25.96 -11.82
C GLY A 109 -5.00 26.15 -10.31
N SER A 110 -4.40 25.16 -9.62
CA SER A 110 -4.16 25.18 -8.18
C SER A 110 -2.68 25.19 -7.82
N VAL A 111 -1.81 25.39 -8.82
CA VAL A 111 -0.35 25.45 -8.64
C VAL A 111 0.04 26.82 -8.09
N ASP A 112 0.81 26.82 -6.99
CA ASP A 112 1.50 27.96 -6.42
C ASP A 112 2.93 27.54 -6.02
N THR A 113 3.91 27.88 -6.84
CA THR A 113 5.32 27.50 -6.64
C THR A 113 6.00 28.18 -5.45
N SER A 114 5.33 29.17 -4.81
CA SER A 114 5.81 29.80 -3.59
C SER A 114 5.47 29.02 -2.32
N LYS A 115 4.64 27.99 -2.43
CA LYS A 115 4.12 27.18 -1.32
C LYS A 115 4.69 25.77 -1.35
N GLU A 116 4.70 25.12 -0.19
CA GLU A 116 5.06 23.72 -0.05
C GLU A 116 4.23 22.86 -0.99
N TRP A 117 4.88 21.91 -1.68
CA TRP A 117 4.30 21.02 -2.69
C TRP A 117 3.72 21.72 -3.92
N ASN A 118 4.14 22.94 -4.20
CA ASN A 118 3.59 23.78 -5.29
C ASN A 118 2.05 23.88 -5.26
N LEU A 119 1.44 23.76 -4.07
CA LEU A 119 -0.01 23.75 -3.91
C LEU A 119 -0.49 25.06 -3.24
N LYS A 120 -1.47 25.73 -3.84
CA LYS A 120 -2.07 26.95 -3.28
C LYS A 120 -2.58 26.76 -1.85
N GLU A 121 -2.72 27.84 -1.11
CA GLU A 121 -3.34 27.85 0.22
C GLU A 121 -4.83 27.49 0.17
N ASN A 122 -5.32 26.87 1.27
CA ASN A 122 -6.71 26.44 1.42
C ASN A 122 -7.19 25.51 0.30
N ALA A 123 -6.28 24.75 -0.31
CA ALA A 123 -6.59 23.81 -1.38
C ALA A 123 -7.37 22.59 -0.85
N ILE A 124 -8.20 22.01 -1.72
CA ILE A 124 -8.91 20.76 -1.42
C ILE A 124 -8.05 19.59 -1.85
N VAL A 125 -7.58 18.79 -0.88
CA VAL A 125 -6.75 17.60 -1.10
C VAL A 125 -7.56 16.32 -0.96
N GLY A 126 -7.59 15.51 -2.01
CA GLY A 126 -8.35 14.26 -2.07
C GLY A 126 -7.53 13.06 -1.56
N THR A 127 -7.95 12.48 -0.43
CA THR A 127 -7.46 11.18 0.06
C THR A 127 -8.41 10.60 1.11
N SER A 128 -8.60 9.25 1.11
CA SER A 128 -9.31 8.52 2.18
C SER A 128 -8.35 7.73 3.09
N SER A 129 -7.04 7.84 2.89
CA SER A 129 -6.04 7.16 3.73
C SER A 129 -5.78 7.96 4.99
N ALA A 130 -6.03 7.39 6.18
CA ALA A 130 -5.75 8.03 7.47
C ALA A 130 -4.26 8.41 7.57
N ARG A 131 -3.35 7.53 7.14
CA ARG A 131 -1.91 7.80 7.06
C ARG A 131 -1.58 9.06 6.23
N ARG A 132 -2.19 9.19 5.04
CA ARG A 132 -1.95 10.38 4.19
C ARG A 132 -2.57 11.61 4.79
N LYS A 133 -3.77 11.51 5.36
CA LYS A 133 -4.45 12.61 6.04
C LYS A 133 -3.57 13.21 7.15
N SER A 134 -3.07 12.38 8.06
CA SER A 134 -2.24 12.83 9.20
C SER A 134 -0.95 13.50 8.74
N GLN A 135 -0.29 12.95 7.72
CA GLN A 135 0.92 13.55 7.18
C GLN A 135 0.66 14.85 6.39
N VAL A 136 -0.46 14.92 5.65
CA VAL A 136 -0.87 16.20 5.02
C VAL A 136 -1.10 17.26 6.08
N MET A 137 -1.79 16.95 7.17
CA MET A 137 -2.01 17.91 8.27
C MET A 137 -0.72 18.37 8.95
N ARG A 138 0.31 17.52 9.00
CA ARG A 138 1.63 17.90 9.50
C ARG A 138 2.32 18.95 8.62
N PHE A 139 2.30 18.79 7.31
CA PHE A 139 3.01 19.65 6.37
C PHE A 139 2.19 20.85 5.89
N ARG A 140 0.89 20.66 5.74
CA ARG A 140 -0.05 21.63 5.17
C ARG A 140 -1.35 21.65 5.98
N PRO A 141 -1.31 22.18 7.21
CA PRO A 141 -2.50 22.31 8.07
C PRO A 141 -3.55 23.31 7.54
N ASP A 142 -3.18 24.08 6.52
CA ASP A 142 -4.04 25.05 5.84
C ASP A 142 -5.03 24.41 4.85
N VAL A 143 -4.80 23.18 4.37
CA VAL A 143 -5.62 22.57 3.33
C VAL A 143 -6.87 21.86 3.88
N GLU A 144 -7.91 21.81 3.06
CA GLU A 144 -9.10 21.00 3.33
C GLU A 144 -8.91 19.57 2.80
N ILE A 145 -9.07 18.56 3.65
CA ILE A 145 -9.00 17.17 3.23
C ILE A 145 -10.39 16.63 2.93
N LYS A 146 -10.60 16.08 1.73
CA LYS A 146 -11.82 15.39 1.31
C LYS A 146 -11.55 13.93 0.95
N ASP A 147 -12.48 13.06 1.29
CA ASP A 147 -12.41 11.66 0.93
C ASP A 147 -12.40 11.45 -0.59
N LEU A 148 -11.46 10.64 -1.07
CA LEU A 148 -11.31 10.28 -2.47
C LEU A 148 -11.30 8.76 -2.64
N ARG A 149 -12.22 8.25 -3.46
CA ARG A 149 -12.41 6.82 -3.72
C ARG A 149 -12.42 6.48 -5.20
N GLY A 150 -12.25 5.19 -5.47
CA GLY A 150 -12.15 4.59 -6.79
C GLY A 150 -10.77 3.97 -7.05
N ASN A 151 -10.62 3.32 -8.19
CA ASN A 151 -9.31 2.89 -8.70
C ASN A 151 -8.48 4.10 -9.16
N VAL A 152 -7.23 3.88 -9.54
CA VAL A 152 -6.31 4.96 -9.92
C VAL A 152 -6.87 5.83 -11.05
N PRO A 153 -7.36 5.28 -12.19
CA PRO A 153 -7.95 6.09 -13.25
C PRO A 153 -9.17 6.92 -12.79
N THR A 154 -10.05 6.31 -11.98
CA THR A 154 -11.25 7.00 -11.45
C THR A 154 -10.86 8.19 -10.55
N ARG A 155 -9.84 8.05 -9.71
CA ARG A 155 -9.37 9.14 -8.84
C ARG A 155 -8.78 10.28 -9.65
N ILE A 156 -7.99 9.97 -10.68
CA ILE A 156 -7.43 10.97 -11.60
C ILE A 156 -8.58 11.69 -12.35
N GLN A 157 -9.60 10.94 -12.80
CA GLN A 157 -10.75 11.56 -13.46
C GLN A 157 -11.49 12.54 -12.54
N LYS A 158 -11.66 12.23 -11.26
CA LYS A 158 -12.25 13.13 -10.28
C LYS A 158 -11.44 14.42 -10.06
N LEU A 159 -10.11 14.36 -10.20
CA LEU A 159 -9.27 15.57 -10.22
C LEU A 159 -9.50 16.38 -11.48
N ARG A 160 -9.57 15.75 -12.66
CA ARG A 160 -9.91 16.40 -13.94
C ARG A 160 -11.25 17.11 -13.90
N ASP A 161 -12.24 16.49 -13.27
CA ASP A 161 -13.61 17.02 -13.14
C ASP A 161 -13.70 18.20 -12.15
N GLY A 162 -12.57 18.61 -11.53
CA GLY A 162 -12.50 19.76 -10.63
C GLY A 162 -13.06 19.51 -9.24
N GLY A 163 -13.24 18.27 -8.84
CA GLY A 163 -13.69 17.91 -7.49
C GLY A 163 -12.65 18.15 -6.39
N TYR A 164 -11.39 18.34 -6.78
CA TYR A 164 -10.22 18.50 -5.91
C TYR A 164 -9.21 19.47 -6.56
N ASP A 165 -8.40 20.12 -5.74
CA ASP A 165 -7.24 20.90 -6.18
C ASP A 165 -6.00 20.00 -6.34
N ALA A 166 -5.89 18.98 -5.51
CA ALA A 166 -4.86 17.95 -5.60
C ALA A 166 -5.36 16.60 -5.07
N ILE A 167 -4.70 15.51 -5.48
CA ILE A 167 -4.97 14.16 -4.97
C ILE A 167 -3.68 13.41 -4.66
N LEU A 168 -3.73 12.48 -3.70
CA LEU A 168 -2.62 11.61 -3.34
C LEU A 168 -2.81 10.19 -3.89
N LEU A 169 -1.79 9.69 -4.60
CA LEU A 169 -1.74 8.33 -5.16
C LEU A 169 -0.41 7.65 -4.78
N ALA A 170 -0.38 6.31 -4.79
CA ALA A 170 0.88 5.59 -4.70
C ALA A 170 1.55 5.59 -6.08
N LYS A 171 2.82 6.02 -6.14
CA LYS A 171 3.60 6.12 -7.38
C LYS A 171 3.64 4.78 -8.13
N ALA A 172 3.92 3.68 -7.43
CA ALA A 172 3.94 2.34 -8.00
C ALA A 172 2.66 1.97 -8.78
N GLY A 173 1.47 2.42 -8.35
CA GLY A 173 0.22 2.16 -9.06
C GLY A 173 0.11 2.94 -10.38
N VAL A 174 0.60 4.17 -10.39
CA VAL A 174 0.62 5.04 -11.59
C VAL A 174 1.63 4.54 -12.61
N ASP A 175 2.84 4.21 -12.15
CA ASP A 175 3.94 3.73 -13.00
C ASP A 175 3.57 2.39 -13.68
N ARG A 176 2.99 1.45 -12.94
CA ARG A 176 2.51 0.16 -13.47
C ARG A 176 1.48 0.33 -14.57
N LEU A 177 0.58 1.29 -14.42
CA LEU A 177 -0.45 1.58 -15.42
C LEU A 177 0.05 2.50 -16.55
N LYS A 178 1.27 3.04 -16.45
CA LYS A 178 1.87 3.97 -17.42
C LYS A 178 0.97 5.15 -17.76
N ILE A 179 0.32 5.73 -16.74
CA ILE A 179 -0.63 6.82 -16.92
C ILE A 179 0.14 8.09 -17.25
N ASP A 180 -0.29 8.77 -18.32
CA ASP A 180 0.21 10.11 -18.63
C ASP A 180 -0.35 11.15 -17.63
N LEU A 181 0.56 11.83 -16.94
CA LEU A 181 0.28 12.86 -15.94
C LEU A 181 0.70 14.26 -16.39
N SER A 182 1.05 14.46 -17.66
CA SER A 182 1.59 15.74 -18.19
C SER A 182 0.66 16.93 -18.02
N GLU A 183 -0.63 16.68 -17.85
CA GLU A 183 -1.65 17.69 -17.59
C GLU A 183 -1.65 18.23 -16.15
N PHE A 184 -0.95 17.59 -15.21
CA PHE A 184 -0.86 17.99 -13.81
C PHE A 184 0.52 18.54 -13.46
N GLU A 185 0.62 19.23 -12.34
CA GLU A 185 1.88 19.37 -11.62
C GLU A 185 2.05 18.12 -10.73
N VAL A 186 3.19 17.43 -10.87
CA VAL A 186 3.45 16.17 -10.18
C VAL A 186 4.52 16.39 -9.14
N VAL A 187 4.17 16.22 -7.87
CA VAL A 187 5.12 16.27 -6.75
C VAL A 187 5.35 14.84 -6.26
N VAL A 188 6.59 14.37 -6.37
CA VAL A 188 7.00 13.08 -5.79
C VAL A 188 7.34 13.31 -4.33
N MET A 189 6.59 12.67 -3.43
CA MET A 189 6.81 12.80 -1.99
C MET A 189 8.04 11.99 -1.58
N ASN A 190 8.96 12.59 -0.82
CA ASN A 190 10.11 11.85 -0.31
C ASN A 190 9.66 10.80 0.71
N PRO A 191 9.90 9.49 0.48
CA PRO A 191 9.41 8.42 1.37
C PRO A 191 10.03 8.45 2.78
N LYS A 192 11.13 9.16 2.99
CA LYS A 192 11.74 9.34 4.31
C LYS A 192 11.02 10.39 5.16
N SER A 193 10.37 11.38 4.55
CA SER A 193 9.65 12.45 5.26
C SER A 193 8.13 12.31 5.17
N PHE A 194 7.61 11.87 4.01
CA PHE A 194 6.22 11.50 3.81
C PHE A 194 6.13 9.98 3.70
N VAL A 195 6.06 9.35 4.86
CA VAL A 195 6.32 7.91 5.03
C VAL A 195 5.22 7.07 4.39
N PRO A 196 5.56 6.15 3.45
CA PRO A 196 4.57 5.32 2.76
C PRO A 196 3.90 4.29 3.69
N ALA A 197 2.88 3.63 3.17
CA ALA A 197 2.27 2.50 3.86
C ALA A 197 3.25 1.32 3.92
N PRO A 198 3.21 0.50 5.01
CA PRO A 198 4.02 -0.71 5.10
C PRO A 198 3.88 -1.59 3.85
N ALA A 199 5.01 -1.98 3.26
CA ALA A 199 5.12 -2.74 2.01
C ALA A 199 4.52 -2.04 0.76
N GLN A 200 4.38 -0.71 0.76
CA GLN A 200 3.99 0.00 -0.46
C GLN A 200 5.02 -0.22 -1.58
N GLY A 201 4.53 -0.49 -2.79
CA GLY A 201 5.34 -0.79 -3.98
C GLY A 201 5.61 -2.29 -4.19
N VAL A 202 5.32 -3.15 -3.22
CA VAL A 202 5.61 -4.59 -3.27
C VAL A 202 4.36 -5.39 -3.62
N LEU A 203 4.53 -6.47 -4.41
CA LEU A 203 3.50 -7.49 -4.61
C LEU A 203 3.72 -8.63 -3.61
N GLY A 204 2.64 -9.11 -3.02
CA GLY A 204 2.61 -10.34 -2.21
C GLY A 204 1.95 -11.47 -2.99
N LEU A 205 2.63 -12.61 -3.05
CA LEU A 205 2.20 -13.82 -3.71
C LEU A 205 1.73 -14.82 -2.66
N GLN A 206 0.43 -15.04 -2.57
CA GLN A 206 -0.21 -15.84 -1.53
C GLN A 206 -0.61 -17.21 -2.10
N ILE A 207 -0.29 -18.27 -1.36
CA ILE A 207 -0.61 -19.67 -1.69
C ILE A 207 -1.23 -20.37 -0.49
N ARG A 208 -1.74 -21.58 -0.71
CA ARG A 208 -2.09 -22.50 0.40
C ARG A 208 -0.86 -22.92 1.17
N GLU A 209 -0.96 -22.97 2.49
CA GLU A 209 0.03 -23.66 3.32
C GLU A 209 0.14 -25.13 2.88
N GLY A 210 1.36 -25.67 2.85
CA GLY A 210 1.62 -27.05 2.45
C GLY A 210 1.73 -27.30 0.94
N ASP A 211 1.48 -26.31 0.07
CA ASP A 211 1.79 -26.42 -1.36
C ASP A 211 3.30 -26.20 -1.61
N THR A 212 4.09 -27.19 -1.18
CA THR A 212 5.55 -27.12 -1.25
C THR A 212 6.07 -27.04 -2.67
N ALA A 213 5.40 -27.67 -3.62
CA ALA A 213 5.81 -27.66 -5.02
C ALA A 213 5.69 -26.25 -5.64
N LEU A 214 4.62 -25.54 -5.37
CA LEU A 214 4.44 -24.15 -5.83
C LEU A 214 5.34 -23.19 -5.04
N PHE A 215 5.51 -23.44 -3.72
CA PHE A 215 6.44 -22.67 -2.89
C PHE A 215 7.86 -22.68 -3.48
N ASP A 216 8.42 -23.86 -3.80
CA ASP A 216 9.77 -24.01 -4.36
C ASP A 216 9.93 -23.27 -5.72
N VAL A 217 8.87 -23.24 -6.52
CA VAL A 217 8.86 -22.48 -7.77
C VAL A 217 8.89 -20.98 -7.49
N LEU A 218 8.07 -20.51 -6.56
CA LEU A 218 7.96 -19.07 -6.21
C LEU A 218 9.22 -18.55 -5.53
N GLN A 219 9.97 -19.40 -4.80
CA GLN A 219 11.26 -19.00 -4.20
C GLN A 219 12.27 -18.54 -5.26
N LYS A 220 12.17 -18.98 -6.51
CA LYS A 220 13.02 -18.50 -7.62
C LYS A 220 12.71 -17.06 -8.03
N LEU A 221 11.55 -16.55 -7.66
CA LEU A 221 11.08 -15.19 -7.93
C LEU A 221 11.15 -14.30 -6.68
N ASN A 222 11.42 -14.90 -5.51
CA ASN A 222 11.36 -14.18 -4.24
C ASN A 222 12.52 -13.19 -4.08
N HIS A 223 12.20 -11.97 -3.71
CA HIS A 223 13.19 -10.93 -3.43
C HIS A 223 13.47 -10.86 -1.92
N THR A 224 14.44 -11.65 -1.45
CA THR A 224 14.74 -11.85 -0.02
C THR A 224 15.04 -10.55 0.74
N GLU A 225 15.80 -9.61 0.14
CA GLU A 225 16.12 -8.33 0.76
C GLU A 225 14.89 -7.44 0.95
N VAL A 226 14.00 -7.41 -0.04
CA VAL A 226 12.71 -6.71 0.09
C VAL A 226 11.87 -7.37 1.16
N GLN A 227 11.80 -8.71 1.17
CA GLN A 227 11.05 -9.48 2.17
C GLN A 227 11.52 -9.17 3.60
N ARG A 228 12.84 -9.09 3.81
CA ARG A 228 13.45 -8.76 5.11
C ARG A 228 13.02 -7.35 5.56
N ARG A 229 13.15 -6.35 4.71
CA ARG A 229 12.80 -4.95 5.02
C ARG A 229 11.31 -4.75 5.26
N ILE A 230 10.46 -5.24 4.36
CA ILE A 230 9.01 -5.12 4.58
C ILE A 230 8.52 -5.98 5.74
N GLY A 231 9.29 -6.99 6.15
CA GLY A 231 9.03 -7.78 7.35
C GLY A 231 8.97 -6.90 8.60
N VAL A 232 9.93 -5.98 8.78
CA VAL A 232 9.92 -5.00 9.87
C VAL A 232 8.72 -4.06 9.74
N GLU A 233 8.52 -3.47 8.55
CA GLU A 233 7.40 -2.56 8.30
C GLU A 233 6.05 -3.18 8.67
N ARG A 234 5.84 -4.41 8.24
CA ARG A 234 4.60 -5.17 8.49
C ARG A 234 4.48 -5.61 9.94
N LYS A 235 5.59 -5.91 10.60
CA LYS A 235 5.61 -6.29 12.01
C LYS A 235 5.24 -5.12 12.92
N VAL A 236 5.75 -3.91 12.64
CA VAL A 236 5.31 -2.68 13.34
C VAL A 236 3.80 -2.49 13.21
N LEU A 237 3.24 -2.59 11.99
CA LEU A 237 1.79 -2.49 11.77
C LEU A 237 1.01 -3.55 12.54
N ASN A 238 1.53 -4.78 12.62
CA ASN A 238 0.88 -5.88 13.34
C ASN A 238 0.87 -5.61 14.86
N LEU A 239 2.01 -5.24 15.43
CA LEU A 239 2.16 -4.98 16.87
C LEU A 239 1.33 -3.78 17.34
N MET A 240 1.15 -2.79 16.47
CA MET A 240 0.24 -1.65 16.72
C MET A 240 -1.25 -2.04 16.56
N GLU A 241 -1.56 -3.34 16.38
CA GLU A 241 -2.92 -3.85 16.12
C GLU A 241 -3.62 -3.12 14.96
N GLY A 242 -2.84 -2.54 14.06
CA GLY A 242 -3.29 -1.64 13.02
C GLY A 242 -3.77 -2.34 11.76
N GLY A 243 -4.63 -1.65 11.05
CA GLY A 243 -5.07 -1.96 9.69
C GLY A 243 -4.99 -0.71 8.82
N CYS A 244 -5.65 -0.72 7.65
CA CYS A 244 -5.68 0.40 6.73
C CYS A 244 -6.27 1.71 7.30
N GLN A 245 -6.87 1.65 8.49
CA GLN A 245 -7.48 2.79 9.18
C GLN A 245 -6.48 3.50 10.11
N LEU A 246 -5.38 2.83 10.52
CA LEU A 246 -4.39 3.43 11.40
C LEU A 246 -3.61 4.52 10.64
N PRO A 247 -3.44 5.73 11.22
CA PRO A 247 -2.60 6.78 10.64
C PRO A 247 -1.09 6.45 10.80
N LEU A 248 -0.66 5.31 10.27
CA LEU A 248 0.71 4.78 10.38
C LEU A 248 1.36 4.65 9.02
N GLY A 249 2.54 5.24 8.84
CA GLY A 249 3.49 4.97 7.79
C GLY A 249 4.72 4.29 8.36
N VAL A 250 5.25 3.28 7.69
CA VAL A 250 6.54 2.65 8.04
C VAL A 250 7.28 2.32 6.76
N TYR A 251 8.54 2.72 6.69
CA TYR A 251 9.40 2.51 5.54
C TYR A 251 10.83 2.17 5.98
N CYS A 252 11.30 1.01 5.59
CA CYS A 252 12.69 0.60 5.72
C CYS A 252 13.43 0.82 4.40
N ASP A 253 14.46 1.66 4.39
CA ASP A 253 15.21 1.98 3.19
C ASP A 253 16.32 0.94 2.87
N GLU A 254 17.08 1.19 1.80
CA GLU A 254 18.16 0.30 1.37
C GLU A 254 19.35 0.23 2.34
N ASN A 255 19.45 1.16 3.27
CA ASN A 255 20.48 1.18 4.32
C ASN A 255 19.97 0.62 5.66
N ASP A 256 18.78 -0.02 5.65
CA ASP A 256 18.10 -0.57 6.82
C ASP A 256 17.69 0.47 7.87
N ILE A 257 17.57 1.74 7.46
CA ILE A 257 17.01 2.81 8.30
C ILE A 257 15.49 2.75 8.20
N VAL A 258 14.81 2.74 9.35
CA VAL A 258 13.35 2.67 9.42
C VAL A 258 12.77 4.03 9.78
N TYR A 259 11.97 4.56 8.88
CA TYR A 259 11.21 5.80 9.05
C TYR A 259 9.79 5.47 9.45
N VAL A 260 9.28 6.14 10.48
CA VAL A 260 7.91 5.95 10.97
C VAL A 260 7.20 7.29 11.04
N SER A 261 5.95 7.29 10.60
CA SER A 261 5.02 8.41 10.82
C SER A 261 3.77 7.86 11.47
N TYR A 262 3.45 8.34 12.66
CA TYR A 262 2.32 7.86 13.45
C TYR A 262 1.50 9.02 14.02
N SER A 263 0.21 8.78 14.16
CA SER A 263 -0.73 9.64 14.87
C SER A 263 -1.88 8.81 15.41
N GLU A 264 -2.38 9.13 16.56
CA GLU A 264 -3.59 8.50 17.11
C GLU A 264 -4.85 8.93 16.35
N ASP A 265 -4.98 10.24 16.10
CA ASP A 265 -6.02 10.82 15.25
C ASP A 265 -5.37 11.60 14.11
N TRP A 266 -5.80 11.33 12.87
CA TRP A 266 -5.27 12.00 11.69
C TRP A 266 -5.40 13.54 11.70
N LYS A 267 -6.29 14.12 12.51
CA LYS A 267 -6.55 15.56 12.56
C LYS A 267 -5.44 16.37 13.26
N GLY A 268 -4.74 15.77 14.20
CA GLY A 268 -3.66 16.40 14.95
C GLY A 268 -2.33 16.50 14.17
N GLY A 269 -2.26 15.92 12.97
CA GLY A 269 -0.99 15.73 12.28
C GLY A 269 -0.29 14.46 12.78
N SER A 270 0.90 14.16 12.25
CA SER A 270 1.65 12.96 12.64
C SER A 270 3.00 13.31 13.24
N ALA A 271 3.41 12.57 14.28
CA ALA A 271 4.79 12.50 14.72
C ALA A 271 5.63 11.76 13.67
N TRP A 272 6.94 11.99 13.69
CA TRP A 272 7.88 11.38 12.76
C TRP A 272 9.10 10.89 13.52
N TYR A 273 9.55 9.69 13.22
CA TYR A 273 10.65 9.01 13.88
C TYR A 273 11.58 8.39 12.85
N GLU A 274 12.85 8.25 13.21
CA GLU A 274 13.90 7.60 12.43
C GLU A 274 14.68 6.66 13.33
N TYR A 275 14.84 5.41 12.92
CA TYR A 275 15.50 4.38 13.67
C TYR A 275 16.62 3.76 12.84
N GLU A 276 17.85 3.83 13.37
CA GLU A 276 18.99 3.11 12.83
C GLU A 276 19.29 1.92 13.74
N ALA A 277 19.50 0.74 13.17
CA ALA A 277 19.88 -0.45 13.91
C ALA A 277 20.91 -1.28 13.14
N GLU A 278 21.80 -1.96 13.87
CA GLU A 278 22.76 -2.89 13.27
C GLU A 278 22.06 -4.15 12.71
N ASP A 279 20.90 -4.51 13.27
CA ASP A 279 20.08 -5.63 12.84
C ASP A 279 18.59 -5.22 12.91
N LEU A 280 17.81 -5.75 11.98
CA LEU A 280 16.36 -5.57 11.95
C LEU A 280 15.61 -6.51 12.91
N GLU A 281 16.29 -7.49 13.51
CA GLU A 281 15.68 -8.40 14.49
C GLU A 281 15.36 -7.65 15.79
N GLY A 282 14.12 -7.73 16.27
CA GLY A 282 13.65 -7.03 17.48
C GLY A 282 13.36 -5.54 17.28
N LEU A 283 13.74 -4.95 16.14
CA LEU A 283 13.58 -3.51 15.91
C LEU A 283 12.10 -3.09 15.90
N ALA A 284 11.21 -3.93 15.37
CA ALA A 284 9.78 -3.61 15.33
C ALA A 284 9.16 -3.49 16.73
N GLU A 285 9.55 -4.36 17.66
CA GLU A 285 9.13 -4.31 19.06
C GLU A 285 9.63 -3.04 19.73
N PHE A 286 10.90 -2.71 19.54
CA PHE A 286 11.50 -1.49 20.07
C PHE A 286 10.78 -0.22 19.56
N ILE A 287 10.51 -0.16 18.25
CA ILE A 287 9.79 0.97 17.62
C ILE A 287 8.42 1.16 18.27
N VAL A 288 7.67 0.07 18.48
CA VAL A 288 6.32 0.16 19.05
C VAL A 288 6.36 0.58 20.51
N GLU A 289 7.31 0.08 21.31
CA GLU A 289 7.49 0.48 22.70
C GLU A 289 7.86 1.97 22.81
N ASP A 290 8.78 2.45 21.98
CA ASP A 290 9.22 3.85 21.96
C ASP A 290 8.07 4.81 21.57
N ILE A 291 7.31 4.48 20.53
CA ILE A 291 6.16 5.29 20.10
C ILE A 291 5.07 5.33 21.19
N SER A 292 4.79 4.18 21.82
CA SER A 292 3.76 4.11 22.86
C SER A 292 4.14 4.91 24.10
N SER A 293 5.40 4.87 24.52
CA SER A 293 5.89 5.66 25.67
C SER A 293 5.86 7.16 25.40
N THR A 294 6.11 7.59 24.18
CA THR A 294 6.12 9.03 23.80
C THR A 294 4.69 9.60 23.82
N VAL A 295 3.68 8.80 23.49
CA VAL A 295 2.26 9.20 23.51
C VAL A 295 1.78 9.40 24.94
N ASP A 296 2.12 8.50 25.87
CA ASP A 296 1.73 8.59 27.28
C ASP A 296 2.30 9.85 27.97
N ASP A 297 3.51 10.28 27.60
CA ASP A 297 4.17 11.47 28.14
C ASP A 297 3.53 12.81 27.65
N GLU A 298 2.84 12.83 26.52
CA GLU A 298 2.14 14.03 26.01
C GLU A 298 0.75 14.22 26.63
N GLU A 299 0.17 13.20 27.29
CA GLU A 299 -1.13 13.28 27.98
C GLU A 299 -1.01 13.69 29.47
N GLU A 300 0.19 13.72 30.07
CA GLU A 300 0.45 14.22 31.44
C GLU A 300 0.81 15.73 31.43
#